data_52f6fbcd6e75e3dfc9e0000731804b1e
#
_entry.id   52f6fbcd6e75e3dfc9e0000731804b1e
#
_cell.length_a   1.000
_cell.length_b   1.000
_cell.length_c   1.000
_cell.angle_alpha   90.00
_cell.angle_beta   90.00
_cell.angle_gamma   90.00
#
_symmetry.space_group_name_H-M   'P 1'
#
loop_
_entity.id
_entity.type
_entity.pdbx_description
1 polymer ?
#
loop_
_entity_poly.entity_id
_entity_poly.type
_entity_poly.pdbx_seq_one_letter_code
_entity_poly.pdbx_strand_id
1 'polypeptide(L)'
;MRHKGIILGALLLMIAAGCTRPVHSSSYINLNRLSGWKENTPLKFTFEMTDTLGESELYLMGEIATKRTIENKVGYPIVLTFLAPDSTCYTDTVTLPLHVIQDGKIARTSHGIKEIEWPYRKNIYNKIPGIWEVTISKADTLDDYTNLIGLGIRCKQLSYER
;
A
#
# COMPACT_ATOMS: atom_id res chain seq x y z
N MET A 1 -13.39 -7.48 53.35
CA MET A 1 -14.08 -6.91 52.15
C MET A 1 -13.26 -5.87 51.36
N ARG A 2 -12.04 -5.48 51.78
CA ARG A 2 -11.21 -4.42 51.13
C ARG A 2 -10.43 -4.87 49.88
N HIS A 3 -10.19 -6.18 49.72
CA HIS A 3 -9.35 -6.69 48.62
C HIS A 3 -10.08 -6.83 47.26
N LYS A 4 -11.40 -6.95 47.26
CA LYS A 4 -12.16 -7.08 46.01
C LYS A 4 -12.18 -5.80 45.15
N GLY A 5 -12.09 -4.62 45.76
CA GLY A 5 -12.02 -3.34 45.06
C GLY A 5 -10.70 -3.09 44.36
N ILE A 6 -9.59 -3.58 44.92
CA ILE A 6 -8.25 -3.39 44.37
C ILE A 6 -8.04 -4.25 43.13
N ILE A 7 -8.58 -5.47 43.11
CA ILE A 7 -8.48 -6.37 41.95
C ILE A 7 -9.32 -5.83 40.78
N LEU A 8 -10.52 -5.29 41.07
CA LEU A 8 -11.38 -4.70 40.04
C LEU A 8 -10.75 -3.44 39.44
N GLY A 9 -10.09 -2.59 40.24
CA GLY A 9 -9.38 -1.41 39.79
C GLY A 9 -8.16 -1.77 38.92
N ALA A 10 -7.39 -2.79 39.28
CA ALA A 10 -6.25 -3.25 38.49
C ALA A 10 -6.69 -3.87 37.14
N LEU A 11 -7.83 -4.57 37.11
CA LEU A 11 -8.37 -5.15 35.90
C LEU A 11 -8.88 -4.05 34.92
N LEU A 12 -9.49 -2.99 35.45
CA LEU A 12 -9.93 -1.84 34.64
C LEU A 12 -8.74 -1.06 34.05
N LEU A 13 -7.63 -0.94 34.79
CA LEU A 13 -6.42 -0.28 34.29
C LEU A 13 -5.74 -1.08 33.16
N MET A 14 -5.80 -2.41 33.17
CA MET A 14 -5.25 -3.24 32.09
C MET A 14 -6.04 -3.12 30.78
N ILE A 15 -7.32 -2.80 30.83
CA ILE A 15 -8.15 -2.60 29.63
C ILE A 15 -7.85 -1.26 28.95
N ALA A 16 -7.37 -0.26 29.71
CA ALA A 16 -7.01 1.06 29.19
C ALA A 16 -5.64 1.11 28.48
N ALA A 17 -4.79 0.08 28.63
CA ALA A 17 -3.58 -0.09 27.86
C ALA A 17 -3.91 -0.62 26.46
N GLY A 18 -4.78 0.08 25.75
CA GLY A 18 -5.13 -0.22 24.37
C GLY A 18 -3.88 -0.11 23.50
N CYS A 19 -3.42 -1.22 22.93
CA CYS A 19 -2.43 -1.21 21.89
C CYS A 19 -2.82 -0.19 20.82
N THR A 20 -2.07 0.89 20.71
CA THR A 20 -2.18 1.82 19.57
C THR A 20 -1.72 1.04 18.34
N ARG A 21 -2.69 0.50 17.61
CA ARG A 21 -2.41 -0.15 16.34
C ARG A 21 -1.92 0.92 15.37
N PRO A 22 -0.83 0.68 14.64
CA PRO A 22 -0.42 1.61 13.60
C PRO A 22 -1.59 1.82 12.64
N VAL A 23 -1.93 3.10 12.39
CA VAL A 23 -3.01 3.43 11.48
C VAL A 23 -2.54 3.11 10.06
N HIS A 24 -3.21 2.17 9.42
CA HIS A 24 -2.96 1.83 8.03
C HIS A 24 -4.13 2.28 7.19
N SER A 25 -3.87 3.11 6.20
CA SER A 25 -4.83 3.45 5.16
C SER A 25 -4.43 2.71 3.88
N SER A 26 -5.36 2.00 3.27
CA SER A 26 -5.10 1.26 2.03
C SER A 26 -6.30 1.31 1.10
N SER A 27 -6.02 1.40 -0.19
CA SER A 27 -6.99 1.31 -1.27
C SER A 27 -6.50 0.28 -2.29
N TYR A 28 -7.40 -0.57 -2.78
CA TYR A 28 -7.06 -1.68 -3.65
C TYR A 28 -8.16 -1.93 -4.70
N ILE A 29 -7.76 -2.23 -5.93
CA ILE A 29 -8.64 -2.54 -7.04
C ILE A 29 -8.30 -3.94 -7.56
N ASN A 30 -9.29 -4.83 -7.56
CA ASN A 30 -9.20 -6.11 -8.26
C ASN A 30 -9.47 -5.88 -9.73
N LEU A 31 -8.54 -6.32 -10.56
CA LEU A 31 -8.66 -6.31 -12.00
C LEU A 31 -9.23 -7.65 -12.50
N ASN A 32 -9.56 -7.72 -13.77
CA ASN A 32 -10.09 -8.96 -14.33
C ASN A 32 -9.02 -10.06 -14.31
N ARG A 33 -9.31 -11.19 -13.67
CA ARG A 33 -8.38 -12.32 -13.54
C ARG A 33 -8.00 -12.97 -14.87
N LEU A 34 -8.82 -12.84 -15.90
CA LEU A 34 -8.58 -13.44 -17.21
C LEU A 34 -7.84 -12.51 -18.17
N SER A 35 -8.05 -11.21 -18.06
CA SER A 35 -7.48 -10.21 -18.96
C SER A 35 -6.49 -9.27 -18.29
N GLY A 36 -6.38 -9.29 -16.97
CA GLY A 36 -5.55 -8.37 -16.21
C GLY A 36 -5.95 -6.90 -16.42
N TRP A 37 -4.97 -6.03 -16.37
CA TRP A 37 -5.17 -4.60 -16.69
C TRP A 37 -5.09 -4.40 -18.21
N LYS A 38 -6.16 -4.74 -18.91
CA LYS A 38 -6.23 -4.63 -20.38
C LYS A 38 -6.50 -3.21 -20.86
N GLU A 39 -7.44 -2.54 -20.19
CA GLU A 39 -7.86 -1.19 -20.58
C GLU A 39 -6.79 -0.15 -20.24
N ASN A 40 -6.69 0.92 -21.04
CA ASN A 40 -5.81 2.06 -20.75
C ASN A 40 -6.45 3.07 -19.79
N THR A 41 -7.52 2.67 -19.10
CA THR A 41 -8.19 3.52 -18.13
C THR A 41 -7.33 3.66 -16.88
N PRO A 42 -7.01 4.88 -16.44
CA PRO A 42 -6.30 5.12 -15.21
C PRO A 42 -7.07 4.58 -13.98
N LEU A 43 -6.35 4.02 -13.03
CA LEU A 43 -6.91 3.52 -11.77
C LEU A 43 -6.75 4.59 -10.70
N LYS A 44 -7.83 4.85 -9.94
CA LYS A 44 -7.85 5.88 -8.90
C LYS A 44 -7.89 5.23 -7.53
N PHE A 45 -7.04 5.70 -6.64
CA PHE A 45 -6.90 5.25 -5.27
C PHE A 45 -6.91 6.44 -4.32
N THR A 46 -7.24 6.18 -3.07
CA THR A 46 -7.11 7.17 -2.00
C THR A 46 -6.41 6.54 -0.81
N PHE A 47 -5.68 7.37 -0.06
CA PHE A 47 -5.17 7.01 1.25
C PHE A 47 -5.18 8.23 2.16
N GLU A 48 -5.22 8.00 3.46
CA GLU A 48 -5.27 9.07 4.45
C GLU A 48 -3.92 9.18 5.18
N MET A 49 -3.42 10.40 5.32
CA MET A 49 -2.35 10.76 6.22
C MET A 49 -2.94 11.56 7.38
N THR A 50 -2.91 11.00 8.59
CA THR A 50 -3.58 11.61 9.76
C THR A 50 -2.63 12.41 10.64
N ASP A 51 -1.35 12.03 10.71
CA ASP A 51 -0.40 12.63 11.63
C ASP A 51 0.76 13.33 10.92
N THR A 52 1.12 14.48 11.42
CA THR A 52 2.26 15.28 10.97
C THR A 52 3.56 14.92 11.68
N LEU A 53 3.51 14.33 12.87
CA LEU A 53 4.67 14.14 13.74
C LEU A 53 5.38 12.80 13.56
N GLY A 54 4.69 11.78 13.04
CA GLY A 54 5.26 10.45 12.81
C GLY A 54 5.86 10.29 11.42
N GLU A 55 6.62 9.26 11.23
CA GLU A 55 7.10 8.81 9.93
C GLU A 55 6.00 8.05 9.18
N SER A 56 5.95 8.20 7.86
CA SER A 56 5.06 7.38 7.03
C SER A 56 5.83 6.69 5.93
N GLU A 57 5.29 5.56 5.51
CA GLU A 57 5.77 4.78 4.40
C GLU A 57 4.64 4.52 3.41
N LEU A 58 4.91 4.66 2.11
CA LEU A 58 3.99 4.32 1.03
C LEU A 58 4.45 3.04 0.35
N TYR A 59 3.51 2.13 0.18
CA TYR A 59 3.70 0.85 -0.52
C TYR A 59 2.77 0.77 -1.71
N LEU A 60 3.28 0.25 -2.81
CA LEU A 60 2.48 -0.24 -3.92
C LEU A 60 2.23 -1.73 -3.70
N MET A 61 0.99 -2.14 -3.88
CA MET A 61 0.56 -3.53 -3.78
C MET A 61 0.16 -4.02 -5.17
N GLY A 62 0.52 -5.25 -5.50
CA GLY A 62 0.14 -5.87 -6.76
C GLY A 62 -0.18 -7.33 -6.60
N GLU A 63 -1.14 -7.82 -7.38
CA GLU A 63 -1.37 -9.24 -7.58
C GLU A 63 -1.07 -9.62 -9.03
N ILE A 64 -0.29 -10.67 -9.20
CA ILE A 64 0.18 -11.13 -10.50
C ILE A 64 -0.19 -12.60 -10.69
N ALA A 65 -0.87 -12.89 -11.78
CA ALA A 65 -1.17 -14.27 -12.17
C ALA A 65 0.11 -14.94 -12.70
N THR A 66 0.56 -16.03 -12.04
CA THR A 66 1.81 -16.73 -12.39
C THR A 66 1.63 -17.81 -13.45
N LYS A 67 0.39 -18.12 -13.84
CA LYS A 67 0.08 -19.18 -14.83
C LYS A 67 0.44 -18.81 -16.27
N ARG A 68 0.72 -17.53 -16.55
CA ARG A 68 1.14 -17.05 -17.86
C ARG A 68 2.63 -16.81 -17.83
N THR A 69 3.32 -17.23 -18.86
CA THR A 69 4.75 -17.06 -19.02
C THR A 69 5.09 -15.58 -18.96
N ILE A 70 5.76 -15.15 -17.89
CA ILE A 70 6.29 -13.81 -17.71
C ILE A 70 7.79 -13.83 -18.04
N GLU A 71 8.15 -14.56 -19.08
CA GLU A 71 9.55 -14.69 -19.49
C GLU A 71 10.07 -13.31 -19.90
N ASN A 72 11.18 -12.93 -19.30
CA ASN A 72 11.96 -11.73 -19.60
C ASN A 72 11.34 -10.36 -19.21
N LYS A 73 10.22 -10.31 -18.50
CA LYS A 73 9.68 -9.03 -18.01
C LYS A 73 10.26 -8.68 -16.64
N VAL A 74 10.93 -7.54 -16.55
CA VAL A 74 11.52 -7.05 -15.28
C VAL A 74 10.43 -6.50 -14.34
N GLY A 75 9.41 -5.85 -14.89
CA GLY A 75 8.31 -5.25 -14.14
C GLY A 75 7.28 -4.56 -15.03
N TYR A 76 6.34 -3.88 -14.40
CA TYR A 76 5.33 -3.08 -15.07
C TYR A 76 5.66 -1.59 -14.91
N PRO A 77 6.02 -0.87 -15.98
CA PRO A 77 6.23 0.57 -15.92
C PRO A 77 4.88 1.27 -15.74
N ILE A 78 4.77 2.08 -14.68
CA ILE A 78 3.55 2.81 -14.32
C ILE A 78 3.87 4.27 -14.02
N VAL A 79 2.91 5.14 -14.28
CA VAL A 79 2.93 6.54 -13.90
C VAL A 79 2.02 6.72 -12.70
N LEU A 80 2.56 7.31 -11.65
CA LEU A 80 1.86 7.67 -10.42
C LEU A 80 1.63 9.18 -10.41
N THR A 81 0.39 9.61 -10.31
CA THR A 81 0.03 11.03 -10.13
C THR A 81 -0.64 11.17 -8.78
N PHE A 82 -0.01 11.90 -7.86
CA PHE A 82 -0.51 12.18 -6.53
C PHE A 82 -1.12 13.57 -6.50
N LEU A 83 -2.31 13.68 -5.96
CA LEU A 83 -2.97 14.94 -5.62
C LEU A 83 -3.07 15.05 -4.11
N ALA A 84 -2.36 16.03 -3.56
CA ALA A 84 -2.36 16.29 -2.12
C ALA A 84 -3.63 17.05 -1.69
N PRO A 85 -3.99 17.03 -0.39
CA PRO A 85 -5.14 17.76 0.14
C PRO A 85 -5.11 19.27 -0.11
N ASP A 86 -3.91 19.86 -0.27
CA ASP A 86 -3.70 21.27 -0.63
C ASP A 86 -3.73 21.56 -2.14
N SER A 87 -4.14 20.57 -2.94
CA SER A 87 -4.16 20.61 -4.41
C SER A 87 -2.78 20.59 -5.08
N THR A 88 -1.71 20.38 -4.34
CA THR A 88 -0.38 20.15 -4.94
C THR A 88 -0.37 18.82 -5.67
N CYS A 89 0.18 18.82 -6.89
CA CYS A 89 0.23 17.63 -7.75
C CYS A 89 1.68 17.18 -7.95
N TYR A 90 1.92 15.88 -7.79
CA TYR A 90 3.22 15.22 -8.02
C TYR A 90 3.06 14.08 -9.00
N THR A 91 3.99 13.94 -9.93
CA THR A 91 4.00 12.82 -10.87
C THR A 91 5.35 12.11 -10.82
N ASP A 92 5.31 10.79 -10.80
CA ASP A 92 6.48 9.94 -10.82
C ASP A 92 6.26 8.75 -11.76
N THR A 93 7.33 8.28 -12.39
CA THR A 93 7.30 7.09 -13.24
C THR A 93 8.18 6.02 -12.62
N VAL A 94 7.59 4.87 -12.32
CA VAL A 94 8.27 3.77 -11.65
C VAL A 94 7.99 2.46 -12.34
N THR A 95 8.84 1.47 -12.14
CA THR A 95 8.60 0.10 -12.58
C THR A 95 8.18 -0.74 -11.39
N LEU A 96 6.93 -1.22 -11.37
CA LEU A 96 6.45 -2.18 -10.38
C LEU A 96 7.15 -3.52 -10.65
N PRO A 97 8.08 -3.94 -9.80
CA PRO A 97 8.93 -5.09 -10.12
C PRO A 97 8.19 -6.41 -10.01
N LEU A 98 8.46 -7.34 -10.92
CA LEU A 98 7.93 -8.70 -10.92
C LEU A 98 8.75 -9.67 -10.07
N HIS A 99 10.03 -9.39 -9.92
CA HIS A 99 10.99 -10.24 -9.24
C HIS A 99 11.68 -9.45 -8.14
N VAL A 100 10.96 -9.08 -7.09
CA VAL A 100 11.61 -8.35 -6.02
C VAL A 100 12.12 -9.28 -4.97
N ILE A 101 13.40 -9.18 -4.79
CA ILE A 101 14.10 -9.58 -3.57
C ILE A 101 15.04 -8.44 -3.24
N GLN A 102 14.52 -7.32 -2.79
CA GLN A 102 15.30 -6.35 -2.04
C GLN A 102 14.48 -5.96 -0.81
N ASP A 103 15.12 -6.01 0.34
CA ASP A 103 14.57 -5.74 1.68
C ASP A 103 13.63 -6.82 2.28
N GLY A 104 13.75 -8.10 1.87
CA GLY A 104 13.23 -9.22 2.66
C GLY A 104 11.71 -9.39 2.73
N LYS A 105 10.91 -8.62 2.01
CA LYS A 105 9.48 -8.84 1.92
C LYS A 105 9.11 -9.61 0.67
N ILE A 106 8.92 -10.86 0.91
CA ILE A 106 8.62 -11.89 -0.08
C ILE A 106 7.22 -11.67 -0.63
N ALA A 107 7.13 -11.67 -1.95
CA ALA A 107 5.89 -11.94 -2.62
C ALA A 107 5.32 -13.26 -2.12
N ARG A 108 4.12 -13.20 -1.56
CA ARG A 108 3.39 -14.39 -1.14
C ARG A 108 2.83 -15.06 -2.37
N THR A 109 3.21 -16.31 -2.62
CA THR A 109 2.65 -17.07 -3.75
C THR A 109 1.63 -18.06 -3.22
N SER A 110 0.39 -17.98 -3.70
CA SER A 110 -0.68 -18.90 -3.38
C SER A 110 -1.55 -19.15 -4.61
N HIS A 111 -1.84 -20.43 -4.90
CA HIS A 111 -2.76 -20.84 -5.97
C HIS A 111 -2.50 -20.19 -7.35
N GLY A 112 -1.23 -19.97 -7.70
CA GLY A 112 -0.86 -19.35 -8.97
C GLY A 112 -1.06 -17.84 -9.02
N ILE A 113 -1.16 -17.20 -7.87
CA ILE A 113 -1.16 -15.75 -7.70
C ILE A 113 0.05 -15.37 -6.84
N LYS A 114 0.78 -14.36 -7.28
CA LYS A 114 1.87 -13.74 -6.55
C LYS A 114 1.43 -12.38 -6.06
N GLU A 115 1.36 -12.22 -4.74
CA GLU A 115 1.10 -10.94 -4.09
C GLU A 115 2.44 -10.22 -3.86
N ILE A 116 2.52 -8.98 -4.23
CA ILE A 116 3.69 -8.12 -4.07
C ILE A 116 3.32 -6.93 -3.22
N GLU A 117 4.13 -6.62 -2.22
CA GLU A 117 4.10 -5.36 -1.50
C GLU A 117 5.47 -4.70 -1.67
N TRP A 118 5.52 -3.62 -2.42
CA TRP A 118 6.74 -2.92 -2.77
C TRP A 118 6.80 -1.55 -2.09
N PRO A 119 7.87 -1.26 -1.30
CA PRO A 119 8.03 0.05 -0.68
C PRO A 119 8.35 1.09 -1.76
N TYR A 120 7.39 1.97 -2.04
CA TYR A 120 7.54 3.05 -3.00
C TYR A 120 8.30 4.23 -2.39
N ARG A 121 7.90 4.67 -1.22
CA ARG A 121 8.55 5.75 -0.47
C ARG A 121 8.61 5.41 1.01
N LYS A 122 9.80 5.56 1.59
CA LYS A 122 10.02 5.42 3.04
C LYS A 122 10.42 6.77 3.63
N ASN A 123 10.35 6.88 4.95
CA ASN A 123 10.82 8.03 5.71
C ASN A 123 10.15 9.35 5.25
N ILE A 124 8.83 9.33 5.09
CA ILE A 124 8.07 10.52 4.72
C ILE A 124 7.83 11.35 5.96
N TYR A 125 8.49 12.51 6.02
CA TYR A 125 8.33 13.53 7.05
C TYR A 125 7.61 14.76 6.46
N ASN A 126 7.18 15.69 7.31
CA ASN A 126 6.54 16.96 6.91
C ASN A 126 5.34 16.75 5.98
N LYS A 127 4.45 15.87 6.39
CA LYS A 127 3.28 15.47 5.61
C LYS A 127 2.20 16.55 5.63
N ILE A 128 1.46 16.61 4.54
CA ILE A 128 0.20 17.34 4.49
C ILE A 128 -0.88 16.36 4.96
N PRO A 129 -1.53 16.59 6.14
CA PRO A 129 -2.57 15.68 6.62
C PRO A 129 -3.82 15.78 5.75
N GLY A 130 -4.55 14.69 5.66
CA GLY A 130 -5.80 14.59 4.91
C GLY A 130 -5.80 13.44 3.92
N ILE A 131 -6.80 13.45 3.05
CA ILE A 131 -6.99 12.43 2.02
C ILE A 131 -6.17 12.80 0.79
N TRP A 132 -5.30 11.92 0.40
CA TRP A 132 -4.52 11.98 -0.83
C TRP A 132 -5.19 11.13 -1.90
N GLU A 133 -5.27 11.66 -3.10
CA GLU A 133 -5.70 10.90 -4.27
C GLU A 133 -4.48 10.46 -5.08
N VAL A 134 -4.53 9.23 -5.58
CA VAL A 134 -3.47 8.69 -6.45
C VAL A 134 -4.10 8.12 -7.70
N THR A 135 -3.66 8.60 -8.84
CA THR A 135 -4.01 8.03 -10.14
C THR A 135 -2.83 7.23 -10.66
N ILE A 136 -3.06 5.96 -10.95
CA ILE A 136 -2.05 5.07 -11.55
C ILE A 136 -2.43 4.79 -12.99
N SER A 137 -1.50 5.08 -13.90
CA SER A 137 -1.65 4.84 -15.34
C SER A 137 -0.53 3.94 -15.85
N LYS A 138 -0.75 3.26 -16.94
CA LYS A 138 0.33 2.56 -17.66
C LYS A 138 1.31 3.61 -18.22
N ALA A 139 2.60 3.39 -18.06
CA ALA A 139 3.62 4.24 -18.66
C ALA A 139 3.79 3.94 -20.14
N ASP A 140 3.59 2.66 -20.52
CA ASP A 140 3.57 2.22 -21.91
C ASP A 140 2.26 1.49 -22.21
N THR A 141 1.46 2.01 -23.11
CA THR A 141 0.17 1.43 -23.51
C THR A 141 0.31 0.23 -24.43
N LEU A 142 1.48 0.03 -25.03
CA LEU A 142 1.81 -1.10 -25.88
C LEU A 142 2.32 -2.31 -25.07
N ASP A 143 2.72 -2.08 -23.83
CA ASP A 143 3.21 -3.15 -22.96
C ASP A 143 2.06 -4.05 -22.45
N ASP A 144 2.36 -5.32 -22.23
CA ASP A 144 1.39 -6.30 -21.78
C ASP A 144 1.25 -6.31 -20.25
N TYR A 145 0.10 -5.88 -19.73
CA TYR A 145 -0.28 -5.88 -18.32
C TYR A 145 -1.31 -6.98 -17.99
N THR A 146 -1.49 -7.98 -18.86
CA THR A 146 -2.56 -8.99 -18.70
C THR A 146 -2.35 -9.90 -17.48
N ASN A 147 -1.13 -9.99 -16.96
CA ASN A 147 -0.84 -10.74 -15.74
C ASN A 147 -1.07 -9.94 -14.46
N LEU A 148 -1.16 -8.61 -14.53
CA LEU A 148 -1.45 -7.76 -13.38
C LEU A 148 -2.96 -7.79 -13.11
N ILE A 149 -3.36 -8.57 -12.11
CA ILE A 149 -4.77 -8.85 -11.78
C ILE A 149 -5.26 -8.09 -10.55
N GLY A 150 -4.39 -7.34 -9.91
CA GLY A 150 -4.74 -6.46 -8.79
C GLY A 150 -3.67 -5.42 -8.57
N LEU A 151 -4.08 -4.23 -8.15
CA LEU A 151 -3.20 -3.10 -7.87
C LEU A 151 -3.76 -2.29 -6.70
N GLY A 152 -2.87 -1.75 -5.89
CA GLY A 152 -3.27 -0.94 -4.75
C GLY A 152 -2.15 -0.08 -4.18
N ILE A 153 -2.54 0.77 -3.25
CA ILE A 153 -1.64 1.62 -2.47
C ILE A 153 -1.95 1.47 -0.98
N ARG A 154 -0.90 1.50 -0.17
CA ARG A 154 -1.01 1.46 1.29
C ARG A 154 -0.10 2.52 1.89
N CYS A 155 -0.67 3.31 2.79
CA CYS A 155 0.08 4.21 3.66
C CYS A 155 0.17 3.57 5.05
N LYS A 156 1.38 3.38 5.55
CA LYS A 156 1.67 2.97 6.93
C LYS A 156 2.18 4.18 7.69
N GLN A 157 1.57 4.47 8.82
CA GLN A 157 2.01 5.53 9.72
C GLN A 157 2.70 4.87 10.90
N LEU A 158 3.96 5.24 11.14
CA LEU A 158 4.77 4.76 12.24
C LEU A 158 4.63 5.77 13.38
N SER A 159 3.88 5.41 14.44
CA SER A 159 3.86 6.21 15.66
C SER A 159 5.13 5.94 16.44
N TYR A 160 5.91 6.97 16.73
CA TYR A 160 6.93 6.87 17.76
C TYR A 160 6.24 6.90 19.12
N GLU A 161 6.23 5.76 19.82
CA GLU A 161 5.94 5.77 21.25
C GLU A 161 7.04 6.60 21.93
N ARG A 162 6.65 7.68 22.62
CA ARG A 162 7.51 8.45 23.52
C ARG A 162 7.49 7.84 24.91
#